data_b8fcfc31a1993dd3605617fcb0573a1b
#
_entry.id   b8fcfc31a1993dd3605617fcb0573a1b
#
_cell.length_a   1.000
_cell.length_b   1.000
_cell.length_c   1.000
_cell.angle_alpha   90.00
_cell.angle_beta   90.00
_cell.angle_gamma   90.00
#
_symmetry.space_group_name_H-M   'P 1'
#
loop_
_entity.id
_entity.type
_entity.pdbx_description
1 polymer ?
#
loop_
_entity_poly.entity_id
_entity_poly.type
_entity_poly.pdbx_seq_one_letter_code
_entity_poly.pdbx_strand_id
1 'polypeptide(L)'
;MKHLLIILSILLLSSPLFGHPKGVHTFYRWKNPSGDGWVWKGFGDKETQPVYKGEVENSVPNGLGILYDLDGSKYVGSWKNGKKNRQGTFTYPNGEKYEGEWKDGGLWNGTGYDKNGNITYKYDDGRIDKTINPLKQNQ
;
A
#
# COMPACT_ATOMS: atom_id res chain seq x y z
N MET A 1 6.41 14.10 10.22
CA MET A 1 7.80 13.67 10.03
C MET A 1 8.25 12.49 10.90
N LYS A 2 7.67 12.25 12.09
CA LYS A 2 8.08 11.12 12.97
C LYS A 2 7.68 9.73 12.45
N HIS A 3 6.62 9.61 11.65
CA HIS A 3 6.16 8.30 11.14
C HIS A 3 6.96 7.78 9.93
N LEU A 4 7.63 8.66 9.18
CA LEU A 4 8.47 8.24 8.05
C LEU A 4 9.74 7.52 8.52
N LEU A 5 10.27 7.90 9.68
CA LEU A 5 11.46 7.28 10.29
C LEU A 5 11.18 5.87 10.83
N ILE A 6 9.95 5.58 11.27
CA ILE A 6 9.57 4.26 11.80
C ILE A 6 9.48 3.23 10.67
N ILE A 7 8.97 3.61 9.51
CA ILE A 7 8.88 2.70 8.35
C ILE A 7 10.28 2.41 7.78
N LEU A 8 11.17 3.39 7.78
CA LEU A 8 12.55 3.18 7.33
C LEU A 8 13.36 2.33 8.31
N SER A 9 13.08 2.42 9.62
CA SER A 9 13.77 1.62 10.65
C SER A 9 13.33 0.15 10.67
N ILE A 10 12.09 -0.15 10.28
CA ILE A 10 11.59 -1.53 10.14
C ILE A 10 12.26 -2.23 8.95
N LEU A 11 12.59 -1.50 7.89
CA LEU A 11 13.37 -2.03 6.75
C LEU A 11 14.84 -2.35 7.12
N LEU A 12 15.36 -1.77 8.19
CA LEU A 12 16.77 -1.94 8.60
C LEU A 12 16.98 -2.94 9.75
N LEU A 13 15.93 -3.37 10.47
CA LEU A 13 16.04 -4.19 11.68
C LEU A 13 15.62 -5.65 11.52
N SER A 14 15.16 -6.09 10.36
CA SER A 14 14.93 -7.50 10.09
C SER A 14 16.17 -8.17 9.52
N SER A 15 17.18 -8.41 10.36
CA SER A 15 18.23 -9.37 10.05
C SER A 15 17.65 -10.77 10.08
N PRO A 16 17.57 -11.50 8.95
CA PRO A 16 17.10 -12.89 8.98
C PRO A 16 18.22 -13.78 9.52
N LEU A 17 17.95 -14.42 10.64
CA LEU A 17 18.77 -15.52 11.15
C LEU A 17 18.53 -16.78 10.27
N PHE A 18 19.01 -16.93 9.12
CA PHE A 18 18.77 -18.00 8.13
C PHE A 18 17.69 -17.68 7.08
N GLY A 19 18.12 -17.15 5.97
CA GLY A 19 17.39 -16.98 4.73
C GLY A 19 18.16 -16.04 3.82
N HIS A 20 18.18 -16.31 2.51
CA HIS A 20 18.73 -15.38 1.54
C HIS A 20 18.10 -13.99 1.79
N PRO A 21 18.87 -12.89 1.84
CA PRO A 21 18.29 -11.57 2.03
C PRO A 21 17.26 -11.38 0.92
N LYS A 22 16.01 -11.18 1.32
CA LYS A 22 14.94 -10.81 0.37
C LYS A 22 15.33 -9.45 -0.18
N GLY A 23 15.94 -9.44 -1.37
CA GLY A 23 16.37 -8.20 -2.00
C GLY A 23 15.19 -7.30 -2.29
N VAL A 24 15.40 -5.99 -2.18
CA VAL A 24 14.43 -5.01 -2.68
C VAL A 24 14.49 -5.03 -4.20
N HIS A 25 13.39 -5.39 -4.82
CA HIS A 25 13.26 -5.49 -6.27
C HIS A 25 12.37 -4.36 -6.79
N THR A 26 12.62 -3.95 -8.03
CA THR A 26 11.75 -3.04 -8.77
C THR A 26 10.94 -3.85 -9.78
N PHE A 27 9.62 -3.73 -9.68
CA PHE A 27 8.68 -4.35 -10.60
C PHE A 27 7.72 -3.30 -11.14
N TYR A 28 7.19 -3.57 -12.33
CA TYR A 28 6.21 -2.74 -13.02
C TYR A 28 4.90 -3.50 -13.13
N ARG A 29 3.79 -2.80 -12.89
CA ARG A 29 2.44 -3.37 -12.96
C ARG A 29 1.85 -3.14 -14.34
N TRP A 30 1.53 -4.22 -15.02
CA TRP A 30 0.95 -4.21 -16.36
C TRP A 30 -0.50 -4.72 -16.32
N LYS A 31 -1.36 -4.16 -17.19
CA LYS A 31 -2.68 -4.73 -17.43
C LYS A 31 -2.51 -6.10 -18.09
N ASN A 32 -3.22 -7.11 -17.58
CA ASN A 32 -3.19 -8.41 -18.24
C ASN A 32 -3.90 -8.30 -19.61
N PRO A 33 -3.29 -8.74 -20.72
CA PRO A 33 -3.91 -8.71 -22.03
C PRO A 33 -5.24 -9.47 -22.12
N SER A 34 -5.43 -10.51 -21.29
CA SER A 34 -6.69 -11.25 -21.18
C SER A 34 -7.84 -10.48 -20.52
N GLY A 35 -7.55 -9.28 -19.97
CA GLY A 35 -8.54 -8.47 -19.25
C GLY A 35 -8.66 -8.78 -17.76
N ASP A 36 -8.08 -9.88 -17.29
CA ASP A 36 -8.21 -10.34 -15.91
C ASP A 36 -7.06 -9.83 -15.04
N GLY A 37 -7.26 -8.64 -14.43
CA GLY A 37 -6.37 -8.13 -13.40
C GLY A 37 -5.03 -7.59 -13.90
N TRP A 38 -3.98 -7.75 -13.09
CA TRP A 38 -2.67 -7.15 -13.26
C TRP A 38 -1.58 -8.21 -13.24
N VAL A 39 -0.53 -7.99 -14.03
CA VAL A 39 0.69 -8.81 -14.04
C VAL A 39 1.89 -7.96 -13.64
N TRP A 40 2.87 -8.58 -12.99
CA TRP A 40 4.10 -7.95 -12.53
C TRP A 40 5.27 -8.34 -13.41
N LYS A 41 6.09 -7.39 -13.83
CA LYS A 41 7.27 -7.61 -14.65
C LYS A 41 8.46 -6.85 -14.08
N GLY A 42 9.66 -7.44 -14.15
CA GLY A 42 10.91 -6.80 -13.73
C GLY A 42 11.42 -5.73 -14.69
N PHE A 43 10.65 -5.38 -15.73
CA PHE A 43 10.96 -4.34 -16.70
C PHE A 43 9.71 -3.53 -17.04
N GLY A 44 9.88 -2.27 -17.38
CA GLY A 44 8.81 -1.35 -17.72
C GLY A 44 9.33 0.08 -17.75
N ASP A 45 8.42 1.00 -18.00
CA ASP A 45 8.69 2.44 -17.99
C ASP A 45 7.83 3.11 -16.91
N LYS A 46 8.48 3.80 -15.98
CA LYS A 46 7.83 4.51 -14.87
C LYS A 46 6.85 5.60 -15.31
N GLU A 47 6.96 6.08 -16.54
CA GLU A 47 6.06 7.08 -17.11
C GLU A 47 4.74 6.47 -17.61
N THR A 48 4.72 5.16 -17.84
CA THR A 48 3.56 4.45 -18.43
C THR A 48 3.05 3.28 -17.60
N GLN A 49 3.80 2.85 -16.58
CA GLN A 49 3.40 1.77 -15.68
C GLN A 49 3.60 2.16 -14.22
N PRO A 50 2.69 1.77 -13.31
CA PRO A 50 2.92 1.86 -11.89
C PRO A 50 4.17 1.07 -11.47
N VAL A 51 4.94 1.63 -10.54
CA VAL A 51 6.23 1.07 -10.09
C VAL A 51 6.12 0.54 -8.67
N TYR A 52 6.45 -0.72 -8.49
CA TYR A 52 6.62 -1.35 -7.18
C TYR A 52 8.11 -1.42 -6.81
N LYS A 53 8.40 -1.15 -5.54
CA LYS A 53 9.72 -1.36 -4.93
C LYS A 53 9.55 -2.08 -3.60
N GLY A 54 10.08 -3.28 -3.47
CA GLY A 54 9.93 -4.05 -2.24
C GLY A 54 10.31 -5.52 -2.36
N GLU A 55 9.89 -6.28 -1.36
CA GLU A 55 10.12 -7.72 -1.30
C GLU A 55 9.27 -8.46 -2.35
N VAL A 56 9.87 -9.47 -2.97
CA VAL A 56 9.27 -10.25 -4.05
C VAL A 56 9.47 -11.74 -3.78
N GLU A 57 8.45 -12.52 -4.05
CA GLU A 57 8.49 -13.97 -4.04
C GLU A 57 7.72 -14.50 -5.26
N ASN A 58 8.28 -15.52 -5.95
CA ASN A 58 7.69 -16.07 -7.19
C ASN A 58 7.32 -14.99 -8.23
N SER A 59 8.20 -13.99 -8.39
CA SER A 59 8.05 -12.88 -9.35
C SER A 59 6.82 -11.98 -9.11
N VAL A 60 6.30 -11.94 -7.90
CA VAL A 60 5.22 -11.01 -7.49
C VAL A 60 5.52 -10.35 -6.14
N PRO A 61 5.00 -9.15 -5.88
CA PRO A 61 5.09 -8.52 -4.57
C PRO A 61 4.64 -9.44 -3.43
N ASN A 62 5.53 -9.65 -2.45
CA ASN A 62 5.25 -10.49 -1.29
C ASN A 62 6.17 -10.08 -0.12
N GLY A 63 5.61 -9.57 0.97
CA GLY A 63 6.35 -8.97 2.07
C GLY A 63 6.12 -7.46 2.15
N LEU A 64 7.12 -6.66 2.45
CA LEU A 64 6.99 -5.20 2.54
C LEU A 64 7.35 -4.51 1.22
N GLY A 65 6.59 -3.47 0.86
CA GLY A 65 6.88 -2.74 -0.36
C GLY A 65 6.07 -1.47 -0.56
N ILE A 66 6.49 -0.71 -1.56
CA ILE A 66 5.89 0.55 -1.96
C ILE A 66 5.44 0.45 -3.42
N LEU A 67 4.19 0.83 -3.69
CA LEU A 67 3.68 1.02 -5.05
C LEU A 67 3.51 2.52 -5.29
N TYR A 68 4.04 3.00 -6.40
CA TYR A 68 3.79 4.33 -6.95
C TYR A 68 2.88 4.17 -8.15
N ASP A 69 1.70 4.75 -8.11
CA ASP A 69 0.73 4.75 -9.21
C ASP A 69 0.94 5.95 -10.13
N LEU A 70 0.44 5.85 -11.38
CA LEU A 70 0.60 6.89 -12.40
C LEU A 70 -0.15 8.19 -12.08
N ASP A 71 -1.19 8.11 -11.28
CA ASP A 71 -1.95 9.28 -10.81
C ASP A 71 -1.26 10.05 -9.68
N GLY A 72 -0.06 9.59 -9.24
CA GLY A 72 0.68 10.16 -8.12
C GLY A 72 0.28 9.61 -6.76
N SER A 73 -0.67 8.67 -6.69
CA SER A 73 -0.98 7.97 -5.46
C SER A 73 0.11 6.97 -5.09
N LYS A 74 0.19 6.65 -3.79
CA LYS A 74 1.22 5.77 -3.25
C LYS A 74 0.63 4.82 -2.20
N TYR A 75 1.01 3.55 -2.27
CA TYR A 75 0.78 2.59 -1.20
C TYR A 75 2.09 2.16 -0.57
N VAL A 76 2.14 2.15 0.76
CA VAL A 76 3.25 1.65 1.56
C VAL A 76 2.70 0.62 2.53
N GLY A 77 3.16 -0.62 2.47
CA GLY A 77 2.64 -1.65 3.37
C GLY A 77 2.98 -3.07 2.96
N SER A 78 2.23 -3.99 3.54
CA SER A 78 2.40 -5.43 3.32
C SER A 78 1.72 -5.89 2.03
N TRP A 79 2.34 -6.89 1.41
CA TRP A 79 1.91 -7.52 0.16
C TRP A 79 1.84 -9.03 0.32
N LYS A 80 0.92 -9.65 -0.36
CA LYS A 80 0.81 -11.12 -0.47
C LYS A 80 0.32 -11.49 -1.87
N ASN A 81 1.10 -12.34 -2.55
CA ASN A 81 0.76 -12.84 -3.89
C ASN A 81 0.38 -11.71 -4.87
N GLY A 82 1.15 -10.60 -4.88
CA GLY A 82 0.93 -9.46 -5.76
C GLY A 82 -0.20 -8.51 -5.35
N LYS A 83 -0.83 -8.72 -4.20
CA LYS A 83 -1.95 -7.92 -3.68
C LYS A 83 -1.58 -7.23 -2.37
N LYS A 84 -2.12 -6.02 -2.15
CA LYS A 84 -2.07 -5.33 -0.86
C LYS A 84 -2.75 -6.22 0.19
N ASN A 85 -2.08 -6.42 1.34
CA ASN A 85 -2.53 -7.34 2.39
C ASN A 85 -2.02 -6.91 3.75
N ARG A 86 -2.79 -7.14 4.82
CA ARG A 86 -2.47 -6.69 6.19
C ARG A 86 -2.29 -5.17 6.27
N GLN A 87 -1.35 -4.70 7.10
CA GLN A 87 -1.17 -3.27 7.38
C GLN A 87 -0.56 -2.50 6.20
N GLY A 88 -1.12 -1.32 5.94
CA GLY A 88 -0.59 -0.41 4.94
C GLY A 88 -1.27 0.94 4.93
N THR A 89 -0.58 1.90 4.33
CA THR A 89 -1.05 3.27 4.12
C THR A 89 -1.15 3.55 2.63
N PHE A 90 -2.31 3.99 2.19
CA PHE A 90 -2.52 4.53 0.86
C PHE A 90 -2.64 6.06 0.95
N THR A 91 -1.86 6.78 0.15
CA THR A 91 -1.87 8.24 0.09
C THR A 91 -2.29 8.67 -1.29
N TYR A 92 -3.29 9.54 -1.36
CA TYR A 92 -3.78 10.17 -2.59
C TYR A 92 -2.95 11.40 -2.96
N PRO A 93 -2.94 11.83 -4.24
CA PRO A 93 -2.20 13.02 -4.68
C PRO A 93 -2.61 14.31 -3.96
N ASN A 94 -3.86 14.42 -3.54
CA ASN A 94 -4.40 15.56 -2.80
C ASN A 94 -4.01 15.62 -1.32
N GLY A 95 -3.24 14.62 -0.83
CA GLY A 95 -2.80 14.51 0.55
C GLY A 95 -3.75 13.77 1.49
N GLU A 96 -4.92 13.35 1.00
CA GLU A 96 -5.77 12.41 1.73
C GLU A 96 -5.07 11.06 1.87
N LYS A 97 -5.38 10.32 2.94
CA LYS A 97 -4.80 9.00 3.15
C LYS A 97 -5.77 8.04 3.82
N TYR A 98 -5.52 6.76 3.63
CA TYR A 98 -6.11 5.67 4.38
C TYR A 98 -5.01 4.88 5.10
N GLU A 99 -5.21 4.60 6.38
CA GLU A 99 -4.31 3.79 7.20
C GLU A 99 -5.09 2.62 7.81
N GLY A 100 -4.61 1.40 7.64
CA GLY A 100 -5.26 0.24 8.21
C GLY A 100 -4.95 -1.07 7.51
N GLU A 101 -5.88 -1.99 7.67
CA GLU A 101 -5.78 -3.34 7.13
C GLU A 101 -6.31 -3.41 5.70
N TRP A 102 -5.62 -4.23 4.91
CA TRP A 102 -5.94 -4.55 3.52
C TRP A 102 -6.15 -6.05 3.39
N LYS A 103 -7.12 -6.44 2.58
CA LYS A 103 -7.43 -7.83 2.28
C LYS A 103 -7.67 -7.98 0.80
N ASP A 104 -6.90 -8.86 0.15
CA ASP A 104 -7.01 -9.14 -1.29
C ASP A 104 -6.97 -7.90 -2.20
N GLY A 105 -6.23 -6.86 -1.78
CA GLY A 105 -6.07 -5.60 -2.51
C GLY A 105 -7.07 -4.51 -2.13
N GLY A 106 -8.13 -4.83 -1.39
CA GLY A 106 -9.16 -3.90 -0.91
C GLY A 106 -8.94 -3.40 0.52
N LEU A 107 -9.59 -2.28 0.86
CA LEU A 107 -9.65 -1.76 2.22
C LEU A 107 -10.48 -2.71 3.09
N TRP A 108 -9.99 -3.04 4.29
CA TRP A 108 -10.69 -3.96 5.19
C TRP A 108 -11.08 -3.28 6.50
N ASN A 109 -10.12 -3.00 7.38
CA ASN A 109 -10.34 -2.27 8.64
C ASN A 109 -9.39 -1.10 8.73
N GLY A 110 -9.88 0.10 8.99
CA GLY A 110 -9.01 1.26 9.14
C GLY A 110 -9.71 2.59 8.98
N THR A 111 -8.92 3.64 8.85
CA THR A 111 -9.38 5.02 8.93
C THR A 111 -8.88 5.84 7.75
N GLY A 112 -9.77 6.60 7.14
CA GLY A 112 -9.46 7.61 6.15
C GLY A 112 -9.32 8.99 6.78
N TYR A 113 -8.36 9.75 6.28
CA TYR A 113 -8.04 11.10 6.76
C TYR A 113 -8.01 12.08 5.59
N ASP A 114 -8.42 13.32 5.84
CA ASP A 114 -8.16 14.43 4.93
C ASP A 114 -6.67 14.86 5.00
N LYS A 115 -6.30 15.82 4.16
CA LYS A 115 -4.94 16.39 4.11
C LYS A 115 -4.51 17.09 5.41
N ASN A 116 -5.44 17.47 6.28
CA ASN A 116 -5.21 18.11 7.57
C ASN A 116 -5.14 17.10 8.72
N GLY A 117 -5.41 15.82 8.46
CA GLY A 117 -5.39 14.75 9.44
C GLY A 117 -6.74 14.52 10.14
N ASN A 118 -7.82 15.14 9.68
CA ASN A 118 -9.15 14.89 10.21
C ASN A 118 -9.70 13.57 9.67
N ILE A 119 -10.39 12.81 10.51
CA ILE A 119 -11.02 11.56 10.09
C ILE A 119 -12.20 11.86 9.16
N THR A 120 -12.21 11.24 8.00
CA THR A 120 -13.25 11.41 6.99
C THR A 120 -14.17 10.19 6.88
N TYR A 121 -13.62 8.99 7.07
CA TYR A 121 -14.38 7.73 7.06
C TYR A 121 -13.63 6.63 7.81
N LYS A 122 -14.36 5.57 8.13
CA LYS A 122 -13.77 4.31 8.62
C LYS A 122 -14.28 3.13 7.81
N TYR A 123 -13.46 2.10 7.72
CA TYR A 123 -13.84 0.79 7.22
C TYR A 123 -13.87 -0.21 8.38
N ASP A 124 -14.92 -1.03 8.37
CA ASP A 124 -15.09 -2.17 9.25
C ASP A 124 -15.58 -3.36 8.40
N ASP A 125 -14.83 -4.47 8.43
CA ASP A 125 -15.07 -5.67 7.60
C ASP A 125 -15.31 -5.35 6.12
N GLY A 126 -14.52 -4.44 5.55
CA GLY A 126 -14.57 -4.02 4.15
C GLY A 126 -15.75 -3.11 3.79
N ARG A 127 -16.49 -2.61 4.77
CA ARG A 127 -17.62 -1.70 4.59
C ARG A 127 -17.33 -0.34 5.20
N ILE A 128 -17.83 0.72 4.55
CA ILE A 128 -17.75 2.07 5.13
C ILE A 128 -18.68 2.13 6.33
N ASP A 129 -18.14 2.51 7.50
CA ASP A 129 -18.92 2.82 8.68
C ASP A 129 -19.61 4.18 8.48
N LYS A 130 -20.93 4.13 8.33
CA LYS A 130 -21.79 5.33 8.15
C LYS A 130 -22.14 6.04 9.46
N THR A 131 -21.76 5.49 10.62
CA THR A 131 -22.05 6.08 11.93
C THR A 131 -21.13 7.25 12.25
N ILE A 132 -20.01 7.39 11.53
CA ILE A 132 -19.07 8.48 11.71
C ILE A 132 -19.56 9.71 10.97
N ASN A 133 -19.95 10.72 11.74
CA ASN A 133 -20.26 12.05 11.21
C ASN A 133 -19.03 12.94 11.41
N PRO A 134 -18.26 13.25 10.35
CA PRO A 134 -17.05 14.08 10.45
C PRO A 134 -17.32 15.49 11.03
N LEU A 135 -18.57 15.95 10.97
CA LEU A 135 -18.96 17.27 11.49
C LEU A 135 -19.15 17.30 13.02
N LYS A 136 -19.14 16.15 13.70
CA LYS A 136 -19.32 16.07 15.17
C LYS A 136 -18.01 15.91 15.95
N GLN A 137 -16.86 15.81 15.28
CA GLN A 137 -15.57 15.58 15.95
C GLN A 137 -14.86 16.87 16.41
N ASN A 138 -15.40 18.04 16.09
CA ASN A 138 -14.84 19.36 16.44
C ASN A 138 -15.67 20.14 17.48
N GLN A 139 -16.40 19.43 18.35
CA GLN A 139 -17.08 20.05 19.50
C GLN A 139 -16.52 19.57 20.82
#